data_045abebf34b658b39ca12726fa169dce
#
_entry.id   045abebf34b658b39ca12726fa169dce
#
_cell.length_a   1.000
_cell.length_b   1.000
_cell.length_c   1.000
_cell.angle_alpha   90.00
_cell.angle_beta   90.00
_cell.angle_gamma   90.00
#
_symmetry.space_group_name_H-M   'P 1'
#
loop_
_entity.id
_entity.type
_entity.pdbx_description
1 polymer ?
#
loop_
_entity_poly.entity_id
_entity_poly.type
_entity_poly.pdbx_seq_one_letter_code
_entity_poly.pdbx_strand_id
1 'polypeptide(L)'
;PGHTAAQRDGALCMLQFLQVLLDEERASLPFDFWLDFDFCTEEELRRSGVAEEYRLFRRRFRAEYIYEMLRLSREVTPFRTLDHIAGVHYVAMRVARAFSASGGLIDLGLISGAALGHDLGKFGCKPGERVPYLHYYYTDQWFTRRGLTALGHIAANHSVLGPGDREPVLRESLTLVYADFRVKQDL
;
A
#
# COMPACT_ATOMS: atom_id res chain seq x y z
N PRO A 1 25.60 3.16 18.04
CA PRO A 1 25.45 4.22 19.00
C PRO A 1 23.97 4.37 19.34
N GLY A 2 23.59 3.99 20.57
CA GLY A 2 22.20 4.04 21.02
C GLY A 2 21.79 5.50 21.30
N HIS A 3 20.54 5.83 21.01
CA HIS A 3 19.97 7.12 21.36
C HIS A 3 19.97 7.34 22.88
N THR A 4 20.26 8.56 23.31
CA THR A 4 20.19 8.95 24.71
C THR A 4 18.73 8.93 25.21
N ALA A 5 18.51 8.87 26.52
CA ALA A 5 17.15 8.94 27.09
C ALA A 5 16.43 10.22 26.63
N ALA A 6 17.09 11.37 26.66
CA ALA A 6 16.53 12.64 26.21
C ALA A 6 16.12 12.64 24.71
N GLN A 7 16.88 11.95 23.86
CA GLN A 7 16.49 11.81 22.44
C GLN A 7 15.27 10.93 22.27
N ARG A 8 15.13 9.87 23.07
CA ARG A 8 13.93 9.02 23.08
C ARG A 8 12.69 9.74 23.59
N ASP A 9 12.84 10.52 24.65
CA ASP A 9 11.75 11.32 25.22
C ASP A 9 11.30 12.41 24.26
N GLY A 10 12.23 13.07 23.58
CA GLY A 10 11.94 14.05 22.53
C GLY A 10 11.22 13.44 21.34
N ALA A 11 11.64 12.25 20.91
CA ALA A 11 10.97 11.51 19.83
C ALA A 11 9.55 11.10 20.23
N LEU A 12 9.36 10.63 21.46
CA LEU A 12 8.04 10.25 21.96
C LEU A 12 7.10 11.45 22.05
N CYS A 13 7.59 12.58 22.54
CA CYS A 13 6.84 13.84 22.60
C CYS A 13 6.40 14.29 21.19
N MET A 14 7.31 14.21 20.21
CA MET A 14 6.99 14.53 18.82
C MET A 14 5.94 13.58 18.24
N LEU A 15 6.06 12.28 18.49
CA LEU A 15 5.07 11.30 18.04
C LEU A 15 3.69 11.56 18.63
N GLN A 16 3.60 11.91 19.92
CA GLN A 16 2.35 12.29 20.58
C GLN A 16 1.75 13.56 19.96
N PHE A 17 2.57 14.56 19.70
CA PHE A 17 2.13 15.79 19.03
C PHE A 17 1.61 15.50 17.61
N LEU A 18 2.32 14.69 16.84
CA LEU A 18 1.88 14.29 15.51
C LEU A 18 0.58 13.48 15.54
N GLN A 19 0.40 12.64 16.57
CA GLN A 19 -0.85 11.91 16.76
C GLN A 19 -2.03 12.86 17.02
N VAL A 20 -1.84 13.88 17.84
CA VAL A 20 -2.88 14.91 18.08
C VAL A 20 -3.23 15.64 16.79
N LEU A 21 -2.24 16.05 15.99
CA LEU A 21 -2.49 16.69 14.70
C LEU A 21 -3.25 15.78 13.73
N LEU A 22 -2.90 14.51 13.69
CA LEU A 22 -3.59 13.50 12.89
C LEU A 22 -5.05 13.34 13.32
N ASP A 23 -5.30 13.28 14.62
CA ASP A 23 -6.64 13.14 15.17
C ASP A 23 -7.49 14.39 14.90
N GLU A 24 -6.89 15.58 14.97
CA GLU A 24 -7.56 16.85 14.63
C GLU A 24 -7.89 16.96 13.14
N GLU A 25 -6.93 16.66 12.24
CA GLU A 25 -7.18 16.63 10.80
C GLU A 25 -8.24 15.60 10.43
N ARG A 26 -8.15 14.41 11.02
CA ARG A 26 -9.12 13.34 10.84
C ARG A 26 -10.53 13.73 11.23
N ALA A 27 -10.70 14.45 12.35
CA ALA A 27 -12.00 14.96 12.78
C ALA A 27 -12.59 15.99 11.80
N SER A 28 -11.77 16.60 10.96
CA SER A 28 -12.20 17.58 9.94
C SER A 28 -12.56 16.96 8.58
N LEU A 29 -12.25 15.67 8.35
CA LEU A 29 -12.53 15.00 7.09
C LEU A 29 -14.01 14.57 7.02
N PRO A 30 -14.65 14.64 5.83
CA PRO A 30 -16.05 14.30 5.68
C PRO A 30 -16.36 12.80 5.79
N PHE A 31 -15.35 11.94 5.83
CA PHE A 31 -15.47 10.49 5.98
C PHE A 31 -14.19 9.89 6.50
N ASP A 32 -14.33 8.79 7.19
CA ASP A 32 -13.29 8.10 7.96
C ASP A 32 -12.53 7.06 7.12
N PHE A 33 -12.33 7.33 5.82
CA PHE A 33 -11.74 6.35 4.89
C PHE A 33 -10.28 5.96 5.20
N TRP A 34 -9.58 6.77 5.99
CA TRP A 34 -8.23 6.49 6.50
C TRP A 34 -8.11 5.21 7.31
N LEU A 35 -9.23 4.72 7.84
CA LEU A 35 -9.27 3.61 8.76
C LEU A 35 -9.93 2.38 8.20
N ASP A 36 -10.69 2.54 7.15
CA ASP A 36 -11.60 1.52 6.66
C ASP A 36 -11.09 0.79 5.42
N PHE A 37 -9.78 0.61 5.36
CA PHE A 37 -9.24 -0.40 4.46
C PHE A 37 -9.72 -1.77 4.96
N ASP A 38 -10.37 -2.51 4.07
CA ASP A 38 -10.85 -3.87 4.31
C ASP A 38 -9.68 -4.87 4.34
N PHE A 39 -8.82 -4.70 5.37
CA PHE A 39 -7.65 -5.54 5.57
C PHE A 39 -8.04 -7.01 5.70
N CYS A 40 -7.11 -7.91 5.31
CA CYS A 40 -7.27 -9.32 5.60
C CYS A 40 -7.50 -9.58 7.09
N THR A 41 -8.46 -10.43 7.36
CA THR A 41 -8.70 -10.98 8.69
C THR A 41 -7.62 -11.99 9.05
N GLU A 42 -7.46 -12.29 10.34
CA GLU A 42 -6.53 -13.35 10.77
C GLU A 42 -6.94 -14.74 10.27
N GLU A 43 -8.23 -14.96 10.02
CA GLU A 43 -8.74 -16.19 9.40
C GLU A 43 -8.25 -16.34 7.96
N GLU A 44 -8.36 -15.26 7.17
CA GLU A 44 -7.85 -15.23 5.79
C GLU A 44 -6.33 -15.41 5.74
N LEU A 45 -5.60 -14.82 6.69
CA LEU A 45 -4.14 -14.93 6.77
C LEU A 45 -3.63 -16.31 7.17
N ARG A 46 -4.45 -17.18 7.78
CA ARG A 46 -4.02 -18.56 8.09
C ARG A 46 -3.66 -19.37 6.84
N ARG A 47 -4.22 -19.01 5.69
CA ARG A 47 -3.94 -19.67 4.41
C ARG A 47 -2.96 -18.92 3.53
N SER A 48 -2.46 -17.78 3.99
CA SER A 48 -1.53 -16.93 3.23
C SER A 48 -0.09 -17.40 3.45
N GLY A 49 0.63 -17.60 2.36
CA GLY A 49 2.07 -17.87 2.38
C GLY A 49 2.91 -16.68 2.83
N VAL A 50 2.32 -15.47 2.85
CA VAL A 50 2.99 -14.22 3.22
C VAL A 50 2.42 -13.58 4.48
N ALA A 51 1.75 -14.35 5.34
CA ALA A 51 1.04 -13.82 6.51
C ALA A 51 1.90 -12.91 7.41
N GLU A 52 3.15 -13.31 7.71
CA GLU A 52 4.05 -12.52 8.55
C GLU A 52 4.52 -11.24 7.84
N GLU A 53 4.87 -11.35 6.57
CA GLU A 53 5.23 -10.21 5.73
C GLU A 53 4.07 -9.20 5.64
N TYR A 54 2.84 -9.69 5.46
CA TYR A 54 1.64 -8.88 5.43
C TYR A 54 1.36 -8.18 6.78
N ARG A 55 1.51 -8.87 7.91
CA ARG A 55 1.35 -8.25 9.24
C ARG A 55 2.37 -7.14 9.47
N LEU A 56 3.62 -7.37 9.06
CA LEU A 56 4.66 -6.35 9.11
C LEU A 56 4.32 -5.16 8.22
N PHE A 57 3.91 -5.42 6.98
CA PHE A 57 3.44 -4.40 6.04
C PHE A 57 2.29 -3.58 6.63
N ARG A 58 1.24 -4.22 7.15
CA ARG A 58 0.06 -3.54 7.72
C ARG A 58 0.42 -2.60 8.87
N ARG A 59 1.34 -3.00 9.74
CA ARG A 59 1.83 -2.13 10.83
C ARG A 59 2.56 -0.91 10.29
N ARG A 60 3.45 -1.11 9.31
CA ARG A 60 4.21 -0.02 8.69
C ARG A 60 3.36 0.86 7.81
N PHE A 61 2.43 0.29 7.08
CA PHE A 61 1.49 1.02 6.24
C PHE A 61 0.72 2.05 7.05
N ARG A 62 0.20 1.68 8.21
CA ARG A 62 -0.50 2.62 9.09
C ARG A 62 0.41 3.72 9.64
N ALA A 63 1.62 3.38 10.06
CA ALA A 63 2.53 4.32 10.72
C ALA A 63 3.24 5.25 9.74
N GLU A 64 3.77 4.71 8.64
CA GLU A 64 4.63 5.44 7.71
C GLU A 64 3.82 6.08 6.56
N TYR A 65 2.81 5.41 6.08
CA TYR A 65 2.03 5.83 4.92
C TYR A 65 1.17 7.04 5.22
N ILE A 66 0.50 7.07 6.37
CA ILE A 66 -0.29 8.24 6.80
C ILE A 66 0.62 9.46 6.92
N TYR A 67 1.80 9.30 7.51
CA TYR A 67 2.78 10.37 7.62
C TYR A 67 3.23 10.91 6.25
N GLU A 68 3.60 10.03 5.33
CA GLU A 68 4.01 10.40 3.98
C GLU A 68 2.87 11.09 3.21
N MET A 69 1.65 10.62 3.38
CA MET A 69 0.46 11.22 2.79
C MET A 69 0.24 12.66 3.25
N LEU A 70 0.34 12.91 4.56
CA LEU A 70 0.20 14.27 5.11
C LEU A 70 1.28 15.21 4.59
N ARG A 71 2.51 14.73 4.46
CA ARG A 71 3.63 15.51 3.96
C ARG A 71 3.47 15.87 2.49
N LEU A 72 2.96 14.96 1.67
CA LEU A 72 2.95 15.07 0.22
C LEU A 72 1.63 15.57 -0.36
N SER A 73 0.54 15.44 0.38
CA SER A 73 -0.78 15.91 -0.07
C SER A 73 -0.83 17.44 -0.29
N ARG A 74 0.09 18.17 0.33
CA ARG A 74 0.16 19.65 0.21
C ARG A 74 1.04 20.16 -0.93
N GLU A 75 1.99 19.39 -1.43
CA GLU A 75 3.04 19.95 -2.29
C GLU A 75 3.27 19.28 -3.65
N VAL A 76 2.97 18.01 -3.85
CA VAL A 76 3.59 17.28 -4.96
C VAL A 76 2.63 16.49 -5.87
N THR A 77 1.45 16.11 -5.43
CA THR A 77 0.56 15.32 -6.30
C THR A 77 -0.82 15.94 -6.44
N PRO A 78 -1.19 16.40 -7.65
CA PRO A 78 -2.56 16.76 -7.97
C PRO A 78 -3.48 15.51 -8.04
N PHE A 79 -2.94 14.33 -7.75
CA PHE A 79 -3.65 13.06 -7.85
C PHE A 79 -4.24 12.66 -6.50
N ARG A 80 -5.49 12.27 -6.50
CA ARG A 80 -6.17 11.64 -5.37
C ARG A 80 -5.65 10.21 -5.18
N THR A 81 -4.37 10.07 -4.90
CA THR A 81 -3.68 8.77 -4.86
C THR A 81 -4.27 7.86 -3.81
N LEU A 82 -4.71 8.40 -2.67
CA LEU A 82 -5.29 7.59 -1.61
C LEU A 82 -6.67 7.05 -1.99
N ASP A 83 -7.53 7.86 -2.61
CA ASP A 83 -8.83 7.42 -3.12
C ASP A 83 -8.65 6.30 -4.15
N HIS A 84 -7.67 6.48 -5.04
CA HIS A 84 -7.31 5.48 -6.03
C HIS A 84 -6.85 4.18 -5.36
N ILE A 85 -5.91 4.23 -4.41
CA ILE A 85 -5.42 3.05 -3.69
C ILE A 85 -6.56 2.35 -2.94
N ALA A 86 -7.43 3.09 -2.27
CA ALA A 86 -8.58 2.54 -1.57
C ALA A 86 -9.53 1.83 -2.54
N GLY A 87 -9.81 2.44 -3.69
CA GLY A 87 -10.64 1.84 -4.75
C GLY A 87 -10.01 0.57 -5.33
N VAL A 88 -8.71 0.61 -5.64
CA VAL A 88 -7.98 -0.55 -6.16
C VAL A 88 -7.98 -1.70 -5.14
N HIS A 89 -7.69 -1.41 -3.89
CA HIS A 89 -7.73 -2.41 -2.83
C HIS A 89 -9.12 -3.03 -2.67
N TYR A 90 -10.17 -2.21 -2.65
CA TYR A 90 -11.55 -2.68 -2.55
C TYR A 90 -11.91 -3.64 -3.71
N VAL A 91 -11.63 -3.24 -4.95
CA VAL A 91 -11.93 -4.07 -6.13
C VAL A 91 -11.11 -5.36 -6.10
N ALA A 92 -9.80 -5.27 -5.82
CA ALA A 92 -8.91 -6.42 -5.76
C ALA A 92 -9.37 -7.43 -4.71
N MET A 93 -9.71 -6.99 -3.50
CA MET A 93 -10.17 -7.87 -2.43
C MET A 93 -11.53 -8.50 -2.73
N ARG A 94 -12.47 -7.76 -3.33
CA ARG A 94 -13.75 -8.34 -3.77
C ARG A 94 -13.56 -9.46 -4.79
N VAL A 95 -12.71 -9.24 -5.79
CA VAL A 95 -12.42 -10.25 -6.82
C VAL A 95 -11.73 -11.46 -6.20
N ALA A 96 -10.69 -11.23 -5.39
CA ALA A 96 -9.92 -12.30 -4.77
C ALA A 96 -10.75 -13.15 -3.81
N ARG A 97 -11.57 -12.53 -2.96
CA ARG A 97 -12.48 -13.26 -2.05
C ARG A 97 -13.53 -14.06 -2.80
N ALA A 98 -14.14 -13.49 -3.85
CA ALA A 98 -15.11 -14.21 -4.68
C ALA A 98 -14.46 -15.41 -5.39
N PHE A 99 -13.25 -15.25 -5.92
CA PHE A 99 -12.49 -16.35 -6.52
C PHE A 99 -12.12 -17.42 -5.49
N SER A 100 -11.67 -17.04 -4.31
CA SER A 100 -11.39 -17.97 -3.21
C SER A 100 -12.63 -18.72 -2.76
N ALA A 101 -13.78 -18.05 -2.64
CA ALA A 101 -15.06 -18.66 -2.27
C ALA A 101 -15.56 -19.66 -3.31
N SER A 102 -15.20 -19.48 -4.59
CA SER A 102 -15.49 -20.45 -5.66
C SER A 102 -14.53 -21.65 -5.70
N GLY A 103 -13.62 -21.77 -4.73
CA GLY A 103 -12.62 -22.84 -4.66
C GLY A 103 -11.32 -22.51 -5.39
N GLY A 104 -11.17 -21.30 -5.91
CA GLY A 104 -9.93 -20.85 -6.54
C GLY A 104 -8.80 -20.62 -5.52
N LEU A 105 -7.58 -20.95 -5.90
CA LEU A 105 -6.41 -20.70 -5.07
C LEU A 105 -5.88 -19.30 -5.35
N ILE A 106 -5.92 -18.43 -4.36
CA ILE A 106 -5.36 -17.07 -4.37
C ILE A 106 -4.90 -16.68 -2.96
N ASP A 107 -3.78 -15.99 -2.85
CA ASP A 107 -3.26 -15.52 -1.57
C ASP A 107 -3.84 -14.13 -1.25
N LEU A 108 -4.78 -14.09 -0.31
CA LEU A 108 -5.45 -12.84 0.09
C LEU A 108 -4.51 -11.85 0.78
N GLY A 109 -3.52 -12.33 1.55
CA GLY A 109 -2.50 -11.48 2.17
C GLY A 109 -1.62 -10.82 1.12
N LEU A 110 -1.23 -11.59 0.11
CA LEU A 110 -0.40 -11.10 -0.98
C LEU A 110 -1.12 -10.03 -1.81
N ILE A 111 -2.38 -10.30 -2.21
CA ILE A 111 -3.14 -9.32 -3.01
C ILE A 111 -3.49 -8.06 -2.20
N SER A 112 -3.87 -8.21 -0.92
CA SER A 112 -4.19 -7.06 -0.07
C SER A 112 -2.99 -6.14 0.13
N GLY A 113 -1.83 -6.70 0.50
CA GLY A 113 -0.61 -5.91 0.70
C GLY A 113 -0.11 -5.25 -0.57
N ALA A 114 -0.14 -5.98 -1.69
CA ALA A 114 0.27 -5.43 -2.98
C ALA A 114 -0.68 -4.33 -3.46
N ALA A 115 -1.99 -4.50 -3.34
CA ALA A 115 -2.97 -3.49 -3.75
C ALA A 115 -2.88 -2.21 -2.93
N LEU A 116 -2.65 -2.32 -1.62
CA LEU A 116 -2.42 -1.16 -0.75
C LEU A 116 -1.11 -0.42 -1.04
N GLY A 117 -0.10 -1.14 -1.53
CA GLY A 117 1.24 -0.60 -1.71
C GLY A 117 1.65 -0.31 -3.15
N HIS A 118 0.83 -0.61 -4.16
CA HIS A 118 1.24 -0.54 -5.57
C HIS A 118 1.71 0.84 -6.01
N ASP A 119 1.13 1.87 -5.48
CA ASP A 119 1.40 3.28 -5.80
C ASP A 119 2.26 4.02 -4.76
N LEU A 120 2.80 3.32 -3.75
CA LEU A 120 3.66 3.93 -2.71
C LEU A 120 4.84 4.70 -3.30
N GLY A 121 5.37 4.24 -4.42
CA GLY A 121 6.47 4.89 -5.10
C GLY A 121 6.15 6.28 -5.64
N LYS A 122 4.88 6.65 -5.83
CA LYS A 122 4.49 8.02 -6.20
C LYS A 122 4.97 9.03 -5.16
N PHE A 123 4.98 8.65 -3.89
CA PHE A 123 5.48 9.47 -2.79
C PHE A 123 7.01 9.53 -2.70
N GLY A 124 7.71 8.63 -3.35
CA GLY A 124 9.18 8.64 -3.46
C GLY A 124 9.71 9.52 -4.58
N CYS A 125 8.87 9.88 -5.54
CA CYS A 125 9.28 10.70 -6.68
C CYS A 125 9.65 12.12 -6.25
N LYS A 126 10.70 12.66 -6.87
CA LYS A 126 11.19 14.02 -6.63
C LYS A 126 10.53 15.01 -7.60
N PRO A 127 10.51 16.31 -7.27
CA PRO A 127 10.05 17.34 -8.18
C PRO A 127 10.78 17.25 -9.54
N GLY A 128 10.03 17.26 -10.64
CA GLY A 128 10.56 17.16 -12.00
C GLY A 128 10.80 15.73 -12.51
N GLU A 129 10.66 14.72 -11.68
CA GLU A 129 10.73 13.31 -12.12
C GLU A 129 9.46 12.87 -12.84
N ARG A 130 9.62 11.90 -13.76
CA ARG A 130 8.49 11.31 -14.49
C ARG A 130 7.77 10.28 -13.63
N VAL A 131 6.84 10.73 -12.79
CA VAL A 131 6.06 9.88 -11.87
C VAL A 131 5.48 8.63 -12.54
N PRO A 132 4.87 8.67 -13.75
CA PRO A 132 4.30 7.49 -14.39
C PRO A 132 5.29 6.35 -14.64
N TYR A 133 6.59 6.65 -14.66
CA TYR A 133 7.63 5.64 -14.90
C TYR A 133 8.43 5.31 -13.65
N LEU A 134 8.75 6.32 -12.85
CA LEU A 134 9.65 6.14 -11.71
C LEU A 134 8.94 5.62 -10.44
N HIS A 135 7.62 5.73 -10.34
CA HIS A 135 6.92 5.23 -9.15
C HIS A 135 7.08 3.72 -8.98
N TYR A 136 7.21 2.93 -10.05
CA TYR A 136 7.49 1.49 -9.96
C TYR A 136 8.82 1.21 -9.26
N TYR A 137 9.88 1.93 -9.67
CA TYR A 137 11.19 1.82 -9.04
C TYR A 137 11.14 2.20 -7.55
N TYR A 138 10.48 3.29 -7.21
CA TYR A 138 10.37 3.72 -5.82
C TYR A 138 9.46 2.81 -5.00
N THR A 139 8.43 2.22 -5.61
CA THR A 139 7.61 1.17 -4.97
C THR A 139 8.48 -0.03 -4.63
N ASP A 140 9.23 -0.57 -5.58
CA ASP A 140 10.15 -1.69 -5.36
C ASP A 140 11.17 -1.37 -4.26
N GLN A 141 11.80 -0.20 -4.32
CA GLN A 141 12.76 0.25 -3.30
C GLN A 141 12.14 0.35 -1.90
N TRP A 142 10.90 0.81 -1.81
CA TRP A 142 10.21 0.91 -0.52
C TRP A 142 10.02 -0.47 0.12
N PHE A 143 9.54 -1.42 -0.63
CA PHE A 143 9.32 -2.79 -0.17
C PHE A 143 10.63 -3.52 0.13
N THR A 144 11.59 -3.46 -0.79
CA THR A 144 12.89 -4.14 -0.65
C THR A 144 13.65 -3.70 0.59
N ARG A 145 13.72 -2.40 0.87
CA ARG A 145 14.40 -1.86 2.07
C ARG A 145 13.77 -2.32 3.38
N ARG A 146 12.55 -2.84 3.35
CA ARG A 146 11.81 -3.31 4.53
C ARG A 146 11.73 -4.82 4.61
N GLY A 147 12.34 -5.53 3.68
CA GLY A 147 12.29 -6.99 3.60
C GLY A 147 10.93 -7.55 3.23
N LEU A 148 10.09 -6.76 2.54
CA LEU A 148 8.74 -7.09 2.12
C LEU A 148 8.75 -7.49 0.63
N THR A 149 9.57 -8.50 0.28
CA THR A 149 9.92 -8.80 -1.11
C THR A 149 8.79 -9.44 -1.91
N ALA A 150 8.00 -10.31 -1.29
CA ALA A 150 6.89 -10.96 -1.98
C ALA A 150 5.76 -9.96 -2.31
N LEU A 151 5.41 -9.11 -1.36
CA LEU A 151 4.43 -8.03 -1.58
C LEU A 151 4.94 -7.02 -2.63
N GLY A 152 6.22 -6.64 -2.52
CA GLY A 152 6.87 -5.69 -3.42
C GLY A 152 6.91 -6.16 -4.86
N HIS A 153 7.16 -7.46 -5.08
CA HIS A 153 7.17 -8.05 -6.41
C HIS A 153 5.83 -7.87 -7.13
N ILE A 154 4.73 -8.14 -6.46
CA ILE A 154 3.39 -7.95 -7.04
C ILE A 154 3.06 -6.45 -7.18
N ALA A 155 3.35 -5.67 -6.14
CA ALA A 155 3.06 -4.24 -6.12
C ALA A 155 3.79 -3.46 -7.23
N ALA A 156 5.06 -3.75 -7.48
CA ALA A 156 5.85 -3.09 -8.52
C ALA A 156 5.41 -3.45 -9.95
N ASN A 157 4.72 -4.58 -10.15
CA ASN A 157 4.33 -5.08 -11.46
C ASN A 157 2.83 -4.88 -11.78
N HIS A 158 2.22 -3.83 -11.23
CA HIS A 158 0.77 -3.64 -11.31
C HIS A 158 0.21 -3.14 -12.66
N SER A 159 1.04 -2.70 -13.61
CA SER A 159 0.52 -2.16 -14.88
C SER A 159 1.22 -2.68 -16.14
N VAL A 160 2.30 -3.41 -16.03
CA VAL A 160 3.04 -3.91 -17.19
C VAL A 160 3.26 -5.40 -17.06
N LEU A 161 2.44 -6.17 -17.76
CA LEU A 161 2.80 -7.53 -18.12
C LEU A 161 3.76 -7.42 -19.32
N GLY A 162 5.05 -7.42 -19.04
CA GLY A 162 6.06 -7.32 -20.08
C GLY A 162 6.00 -8.52 -21.04
N PRO A 163 6.12 -8.32 -22.35
CA PRO A 163 6.14 -9.44 -23.32
C PRO A 163 7.34 -10.38 -23.17
N GLY A 164 8.23 -10.12 -22.20
CA GLY A 164 9.40 -10.93 -21.87
C GLY A 164 9.31 -11.70 -20.57
N ASP A 165 8.25 -11.53 -19.77
CA ASP A 165 8.08 -12.26 -18.53
C ASP A 165 7.77 -13.74 -18.82
N ARG A 166 8.85 -14.55 -18.79
CA ARG A 166 8.76 -16.01 -18.98
C ARG A 166 8.22 -16.72 -17.72
N GLU A 167 8.04 -16.00 -16.64
CA GLU A 167 7.43 -16.52 -15.42
C GLU A 167 5.92 -16.58 -15.58
N PRO A 168 5.25 -17.62 -15.08
CA PRO A 168 3.80 -17.67 -15.10
C PRO A 168 3.23 -16.48 -14.32
N VAL A 169 2.42 -15.68 -14.99
CA VAL A 169 1.77 -14.53 -14.37
C VAL A 169 0.91 -15.00 -13.21
N LEU A 170 1.19 -14.52 -12.01
CA LEU A 170 0.45 -14.89 -10.82
C LEU A 170 -0.98 -14.36 -10.89
N ARG A 171 -1.91 -15.11 -10.30
CA ARG A 171 -3.33 -14.70 -10.21
C ARG A 171 -3.48 -13.39 -9.45
N GLU A 172 -2.64 -13.20 -8.44
CA GLU A 172 -2.55 -11.98 -7.65
C GLU A 172 -2.15 -10.78 -8.52
N SER A 173 -1.15 -10.93 -9.39
CA SER A 173 -0.76 -9.88 -10.35
C SER A 173 -1.89 -9.54 -11.31
N LEU A 174 -2.56 -10.53 -11.88
CA LEU A 174 -3.70 -10.31 -12.77
C LEU A 174 -4.86 -9.61 -12.05
N THR A 175 -5.13 -9.99 -10.81
CA THR A 175 -6.18 -9.37 -9.99
C THR A 175 -5.85 -7.91 -9.72
N LEU A 176 -4.59 -7.61 -9.39
CA LEU A 176 -4.14 -6.24 -9.13
C LEU A 176 -4.20 -5.39 -10.40
N VAL A 177 -3.67 -5.88 -11.52
CA VAL A 177 -3.74 -5.20 -12.82
C VAL A 177 -5.18 -4.88 -13.20
N TYR A 178 -6.09 -5.87 -13.08
CA TYR A 178 -7.51 -5.65 -13.35
C TYR A 178 -8.09 -4.54 -12.45
N ALA A 179 -7.82 -4.60 -11.16
CA ALA A 179 -8.35 -3.63 -10.21
C ALA A 179 -7.80 -2.20 -10.48
N ASP A 180 -6.51 -2.08 -10.76
CA ASP A 180 -5.89 -0.81 -11.08
C ASP A 180 -6.47 -0.18 -12.37
N PHE A 181 -6.64 -0.98 -13.42
CA PHE A 181 -7.29 -0.50 -14.65
C PHE A 181 -8.75 -0.13 -14.44
N ARG A 182 -9.47 -0.90 -13.64
CA ARG A 182 -10.90 -0.66 -13.39
C ARG A 182 -11.16 0.65 -12.68
N VAL A 183 -10.31 0.99 -11.71
CA VAL A 183 -10.44 2.23 -10.92
C VAL A 183 -9.96 3.47 -11.69
N LYS A 184 -9.00 3.32 -12.61
CA LYS A 184 -8.53 4.42 -13.46
C LYS A 184 -9.58 4.97 -14.43
N GLN A 185 -10.59 4.18 -14.76
CA GLN A 185 -11.61 4.57 -15.75
C GLN A 185 -12.74 5.42 -15.16
N ASP A 186 -12.83 5.51 -13.85
CA ASP A 186 -13.89 6.22 -13.15
C ASP A 186 -13.42 7.61 -12.60
N LEU A 187 -12.22 8.04 -12.99
CA LEU A 187 -11.63 9.35 -12.72
C LEU A 187 -11.49 10.18 -14.00
#